data_c008ee41b2855f8969a4c6de2e9ef526
#
_entry.id   c008ee41b2855f8969a4c6de2e9ef526
#
_cell.length_a   1.000
_cell.length_b   1.000
_cell.length_c   1.000
_cell.angle_alpha   90.00
_cell.angle_beta   90.00
_cell.angle_gamma   90.00
#
_symmetry.space_group_name_H-M   'P 1'
#
loop_
_entity.id
_entity.type
_entity.pdbx_description
1 polymer ?
#
loop_
_entity_poly.entity_id
_entity_poly.type
_entity_poly.pdbx_seq_one_letter_code
_entity_poly.pdbx_strand_id
1 'polypeptide(L)'
;MVALVRQNLALAPLFTPRMPRTGKPMSVRMTNFGRLGWVTDQNRGYRYQDSHPETGQPWPTMPKVLLDLWRDLSGHGRPPQACLVNYYEDGAKMGLHQDRDESVFDAPVLSVSLGNTCLFRVGGSKRGGKTTSFRLCSGDVMMLSGPSRLAYHGVDHIYGDTSGLLKNGGRLNLTLRRVTAD
;
A
#
# COMPACT_ATOMS: atom_id res chain seq x y z
N MET A 1 -9.51 -12.39 0.23
CA MET A 1 -8.28 -11.56 0.32
C MET A 1 -7.44 -11.85 1.56
N VAL A 2 -7.96 -11.80 2.80
CA VAL A 2 -7.14 -12.06 4.01
C VAL A 2 -6.44 -13.42 3.99
N ALA A 3 -7.11 -14.49 3.55
CA ALA A 3 -6.50 -15.80 3.42
C ALA A 3 -5.31 -15.79 2.43
N LEU A 4 -5.43 -15.07 1.31
CA LEU A 4 -4.34 -14.90 0.34
C LEU A 4 -3.15 -14.15 0.94
N VAL A 5 -3.42 -13.09 1.72
CA VAL A 5 -2.35 -12.39 2.43
C VAL A 5 -1.63 -13.33 3.42
N ARG A 6 -2.37 -14.15 4.18
CA ARG A 6 -1.77 -15.14 5.09
C ARG A 6 -0.88 -16.16 4.36
N GLN A 7 -1.34 -16.67 3.21
CA GLN A 7 -0.53 -17.58 2.37
C GLN A 7 0.73 -16.88 1.87
N ASN A 8 0.61 -15.60 1.47
CA ASN A 8 1.75 -14.80 1.06
C ASN A 8 2.80 -14.66 2.16
N LEU A 9 2.38 -14.47 3.42
CA LEU A 9 3.29 -14.28 4.55
C LEU A 9 4.18 -15.49 4.82
N ALA A 10 3.79 -16.70 4.38
CA ALA A 10 4.65 -17.87 4.45
C ALA A 10 5.82 -17.81 3.47
N LEU A 11 5.67 -17.11 2.35
CA LEU A 11 6.67 -16.96 1.29
C LEU A 11 7.42 -15.63 1.38
N ALA A 12 6.71 -14.57 1.70
CA ALA A 12 7.21 -13.21 1.84
C ALA A 12 6.71 -12.61 3.16
N PRO A 13 7.43 -12.79 4.27
CA PRO A 13 7.05 -12.32 5.60
C PRO A 13 6.87 -10.80 5.66
N LEU A 14 6.15 -10.30 6.69
CA LEU A 14 6.13 -8.85 6.94
C LEU A 14 7.50 -8.38 7.40
N PHE A 15 8.05 -7.41 6.71
CA PHE A 15 9.26 -6.68 7.09
C PHE A 15 8.92 -5.26 7.58
N THR A 16 9.83 -4.66 8.35
CA THR A 16 9.68 -3.27 8.82
C THR A 16 10.58 -2.35 8.00
N PRO A 17 10.02 -1.53 7.09
CA PRO A 17 10.80 -0.58 6.30
C PRO A 17 11.48 0.47 7.18
N ARG A 18 12.60 1.02 6.71
CA ARG A 18 13.32 2.09 7.38
C ARG A 18 13.34 3.37 6.55
N MET A 19 13.17 4.49 7.24
CA MET A 19 13.25 5.82 6.61
C MET A 19 14.65 6.09 6.07
N PRO A 20 14.82 6.44 4.78
CA PRO A 20 16.15 6.60 4.19
C PRO A 20 17.05 7.63 4.89
N ARG A 21 16.46 8.78 5.28
CA ARG A 21 17.22 9.87 5.89
C ARG A 21 17.63 9.64 7.34
N THR A 22 16.84 8.89 8.09
CA THR A 22 17.01 8.78 9.55
C THR A 22 17.33 7.37 10.03
N GLY A 23 17.13 6.35 9.18
CA GLY A 23 17.22 4.94 9.56
C GLY A 23 16.10 4.47 10.53
N LYS A 24 15.20 5.37 10.96
CA LYS A 24 14.13 5.01 11.90
C LYS A 24 13.17 4.02 11.25
N PRO A 25 12.73 2.98 11.99
CA PRO A 25 11.72 2.06 11.49
C PRO A 25 10.39 2.80 11.27
N MET A 26 9.66 2.40 10.23
CA MET A 26 8.29 2.84 10.05
C MET A 26 7.37 2.13 11.06
N SER A 27 6.24 2.73 11.41
CA SER A 27 5.23 2.12 12.29
C SER A 27 4.34 1.10 11.57
N VAL A 28 4.54 0.92 10.27
CA VAL A 28 3.78 0.02 9.40
C VAL A 28 4.70 -1.10 8.95
N ARG A 29 4.24 -2.35 9.07
CA ARG A 29 4.94 -3.51 8.49
C ARG A 29 4.40 -3.79 7.09
N MET A 30 5.25 -4.32 6.20
CA MET A 30 4.94 -4.42 4.78
C MET A 30 5.34 -5.79 4.20
N THR A 31 4.63 -6.18 3.15
CA THR A 31 5.03 -7.19 2.18
C THR A 31 4.46 -6.83 0.81
N ASN A 32 4.73 -7.63 -0.22
CA ASN A 32 4.24 -7.34 -1.56
C ASN A 32 3.75 -8.61 -2.27
N PHE A 33 2.90 -8.41 -3.29
CA PHE A 33 2.63 -9.35 -4.38
C PHE A 33 3.05 -8.72 -5.70
N GLY A 34 3.36 -9.54 -6.68
CA GLY A 34 3.58 -9.14 -8.07
C GLY A 34 5.02 -9.26 -8.52
N ARG A 35 5.29 -8.78 -9.73
CA ARG A 35 6.63 -8.79 -10.30
C ARG A 35 7.60 -7.87 -9.55
N LEU A 36 7.07 -6.78 -9.01
CA LEU A 36 7.81 -5.76 -8.27
C LEU A 36 7.17 -5.52 -6.91
N GLY A 37 7.99 -5.16 -5.92
CA GLY A 37 7.56 -4.75 -4.60
C GLY A 37 8.25 -3.48 -4.16
N TRP A 38 7.50 -2.59 -3.52
CA TRP A 38 8.06 -1.37 -2.95
C TRP A 38 8.78 -1.66 -1.65
N VAL A 39 10.00 -1.15 -1.54
CA VAL A 39 10.85 -1.29 -0.36
C VAL A 39 11.60 0.01 -0.08
N THR A 40 12.07 0.15 1.15
CA THR A 40 12.93 1.26 1.55
C THR A 40 13.89 0.87 2.66
N ASP A 41 15.10 1.37 2.57
CA ASP A 41 16.14 1.26 3.59
C ASP A 41 17.05 2.49 3.55
N GLN A 42 17.98 2.58 4.52
CA GLN A 42 18.88 3.72 4.65
C GLN A 42 19.96 3.76 3.56
N ASN A 43 20.32 2.60 2.99
CA ASN A 43 21.43 2.50 2.04
C ASN A 43 21.01 2.84 0.60
N ARG A 44 19.83 2.36 0.17
CA ARG A 44 19.36 2.42 -1.21
C ARG A 44 18.12 3.30 -1.39
N GLY A 45 17.53 3.79 -0.30
CA GLY A 45 16.34 4.65 -0.35
C GLY A 45 15.07 3.94 -0.80
N TYR A 46 14.11 4.73 -1.27
CA TYR A 46 12.85 4.26 -1.83
C TYR A 46 13.05 3.65 -3.20
N ARG A 47 12.48 2.46 -3.44
CA ARG A 47 12.58 1.78 -4.74
C ARG A 47 11.58 0.66 -4.90
N TYR A 48 11.42 0.23 -6.15
CA TYR A 48 10.83 -1.05 -6.50
C TYR A 48 11.93 -2.07 -6.79
N GLN A 49 11.76 -3.29 -6.31
CA GLN A 49 12.65 -4.42 -6.61
C GLN A 49 11.85 -5.71 -6.74
N ASP A 50 12.44 -6.74 -7.35
CA ASP A 50 11.80 -8.02 -7.67
C ASP A 50 11.82 -9.04 -6.52
N SER A 51 12.50 -8.73 -5.43
CA SER A 51 12.75 -9.67 -4.33
C SER A 51 12.51 -9.05 -2.95
N HIS A 52 12.18 -9.91 -2.00
CA HIS A 52 11.97 -9.56 -0.60
C HIS A 52 13.29 -9.07 0.05
N PRO A 53 13.31 -7.95 0.79
CA PRO A 53 14.54 -7.32 1.28
C PRO A 53 15.30 -8.15 2.32
N GLU A 54 14.65 -9.04 3.04
CA GLU A 54 15.27 -9.84 4.10
C GLU A 54 15.54 -11.29 3.67
N THR A 55 14.68 -11.87 2.84
CA THR A 55 14.83 -13.27 2.39
C THR A 55 15.53 -13.41 1.04
N GLY A 56 15.56 -12.36 0.23
CA GLY A 56 16.07 -12.39 -1.14
C GLY A 56 15.19 -13.17 -2.14
N GLN A 57 14.09 -13.77 -1.67
CA GLN A 57 13.20 -14.54 -2.55
C GLN A 57 12.33 -13.63 -3.41
N PRO A 58 11.97 -14.04 -4.63
CA PRO A 58 11.01 -13.30 -5.45
C PRO A 58 9.67 -13.09 -4.71
N TRP A 59 9.00 -11.98 -5.02
CA TRP A 59 7.67 -11.74 -4.50
C TRP A 59 6.68 -12.79 -5.03
N PRO A 60 5.72 -13.25 -4.21
CA PRO A 60 4.65 -14.13 -4.68
C PRO A 60 3.84 -13.47 -5.79
N THR A 61 3.34 -14.29 -6.71
CA THR A 61 2.55 -13.81 -7.85
C THR A 61 1.31 -13.05 -7.41
N MET A 62 0.91 -12.06 -8.22
CA MET A 62 -0.32 -11.30 -7.99
C MET A 62 -1.54 -12.21 -8.02
N PRO A 63 -2.34 -12.30 -6.94
CA PRO A 63 -3.56 -13.10 -6.93
C PRO A 63 -4.56 -12.64 -8.00
N LYS A 64 -5.22 -13.62 -8.63
CA LYS A 64 -6.21 -13.35 -9.69
C LYS A 64 -7.29 -12.36 -9.25
N VAL A 65 -7.79 -12.46 -8.03
CA VAL A 65 -8.82 -11.55 -7.50
C VAL A 65 -8.37 -10.08 -7.48
N LEU A 66 -7.07 -9.82 -7.28
CA LEU A 66 -6.51 -8.46 -7.34
C LEU A 66 -6.35 -7.98 -8.78
N LEU A 67 -5.99 -8.87 -9.70
CA LEU A 67 -5.95 -8.58 -11.14
C LEU A 67 -7.35 -8.28 -11.69
N ASP A 68 -8.36 -9.05 -11.28
CA ASP A 68 -9.74 -8.83 -11.67
C ASP A 68 -10.25 -7.49 -11.13
N LEU A 69 -10.00 -7.18 -9.86
CA LEU A 69 -10.36 -5.90 -9.26
C LEU A 69 -9.72 -4.71 -9.98
N TRP A 70 -8.44 -4.83 -10.33
CA TRP A 70 -7.76 -3.80 -11.13
C TRP A 70 -8.39 -3.64 -12.51
N ARG A 71 -8.63 -4.72 -13.24
CA ARG A 71 -9.25 -4.69 -14.56
C ARG A 71 -10.62 -4.01 -14.52
N ASP A 72 -11.42 -4.32 -13.50
CA ASP A 72 -12.81 -3.88 -13.41
C ASP A 72 -12.93 -2.42 -12.93
N LEU A 73 -11.98 -1.93 -12.14
CA LEU A 73 -12.07 -0.61 -11.51
C LEU A 73 -11.07 0.43 -12.01
N SER A 74 -9.88 0.03 -12.45
CA SER A 74 -8.81 1.01 -12.74
C SER A 74 -9.02 1.81 -14.01
N GLY A 75 -9.76 1.28 -14.98
CA GLY A 75 -9.86 1.83 -16.32
C GLY A 75 -8.55 1.79 -17.13
N HIS A 76 -7.48 1.19 -16.58
CA HIS A 76 -6.17 1.12 -17.21
C HIS A 76 -5.96 -0.20 -17.96
N GLY A 77 -5.54 -0.11 -19.24
CA GLY A 77 -5.47 -1.27 -20.15
C GLY A 77 -4.36 -2.29 -19.82
N ARG A 78 -3.40 -1.95 -18.94
CA ARG A 78 -2.31 -2.85 -18.56
C ARG A 78 -2.45 -3.26 -17.09
N PRO A 79 -2.08 -4.52 -16.72
CA PRO A 79 -2.19 -5.02 -15.35
C PRO A 79 -1.24 -4.30 -14.38
N PRO A 80 -1.52 -4.35 -13.07
CA PRO A 80 -0.60 -3.84 -12.06
C PRO A 80 0.63 -4.74 -11.98
N GLN A 81 1.77 -4.17 -11.61
CA GLN A 81 3.04 -4.90 -11.44
C GLN A 81 3.39 -5.11 -9.97
N ALA A 82 2.82 -4.30 -9.09
CA ALA A 82 3.03 -4.38 -7.65
C ALA A 82 1.71 -4.27 -6.90
N CYS A 83 1.60 -5.01 -5.80
CA CYS A 83 0.61 -4.80 -4.77
C CYS A 83 1.32 -4.72 -3.42
N LEU A 84 1.51 -3.51 -2.93
CA LEU A 84 2.05 -3.28 -1.59
C LEU A 84 0.97 -3.62 -0.55
N VAL A 85 1.31 -4.49 0.39
CA VAL A 85 0.47 -4.86 1.52
C VAL A 85 1.02 -4.18 2.77
N ASN A 86 0.30 -3.20 3.29
CA ASN A 86 0.62 -2.51 4.53
C ASN A 86 -0.20 -3.12 5.68
N TYR A 87 0.46 -3.51 6.75
CA TYR A 87 -0.19 -3.91 8.00
C TYR A 87 0.04 -2.84 9.06
N TYR A 88 -1.07 -2.27 9.53
CA TYR A 88 -1.14 -1.28 10.60
C TYR A 88 -1.60 -1.95 11.87
N GLU A 89 -0.76 -1.96 12.88
CA GLU A 89 -1.15 -2.23 14.26
C GLU A 89 -1.85 -1.02 14.88
N ASP A 90 -2.45 -1.19 16.03
CA ASP A 90 -3.04 -0.07 16.76
C ASP A 90 -1.96 0.98 17.07
N GLY A 91 -2.29 2.24 16.82
CA GLY A 91 -1.35 3.36 16.95
C GLY A 91 -0.42 3.59 15.75
N ALA A 92 -0.36 2.67 14.78
CA ALA A 92 0.42 2.88 13.56
C ALA A 92 -0.16 4.01 12.69
N LYS A 93 0.72 4.75 12.02
CA LYS A 93 0.37 5.91 11.19
C LYS A 93 1.21 5.92 9.92
N MET A 94 0.67 6.55 8.88
CA MET A 94 1.41 6.89 7.67
C MET A 94 1.28 8.39 7.45
N GLY A 95 2.38 9.12 7.59
CA GLY A 95 2.40 10.57 7.36
C GLY A 95 2.01 10.94 5.92
N LEU A 96 1.67 12.21 5.69
CA LEU A 96 1.35 12.70 4.35
C LEU A 96 2.53 12.51 3.39
N HIS A 97 2.31 11.74 2.34
CA HIS A 97 3.25 11.42 1.27
C HIS A 97 2.53 11.40 -0.09
N GLN A 98 3.29 11.28 -1.15
CA GLN A 98 2.81 11.04 -2.50
C GLN A 98 3.34 9.68 -2.96
N ASP A 99 2.54 8.92 -3.70
CA ASP A 99 3.00 7.76 -4.47
C ASP A 99 3.63 8.25 -5.77
N ARG A 100 4.96 8.38 -5.77
CA ARG A 100 5.73 9.00 -6.84
C ARG A 100 7.02 8.25 -7.22
N ASP A 101 7.17 7.03 -6.73
CA ASP A 101 8.35 6.20 -6.99
C ASP A 101 8.16 5.35 -8.26
N GLU A 102 6.99 5.43 -8.91
CA GLU A 102 6.69 4.84 -10.21
C GLU A 102 7.25 5.71 -11.34
N SER A 103 7.53 5.09 -12.49
CA SER A 103 7.93 5.81 -13.72
C SER A 103 6.75 6.23 -14.61
N VAL A 104 5.52 5.77 -14.27
CA VAL A 104 4.28 6.09 -15.01
C VAL A 104 3.22 6.63 -14.06
N PHE A 105 2.54 7.72 -14.44
CA PHE A 105 1.53 8.39 -13.64
C PHE A 105 0.16 8.45 -14.32
N ASP A 106 0.01 7.91 -15.52
CA ASP A 106 -1.27 7.72 -16.20
C ASP A 106 -2.08 6.56 -15.59
N ALA A 107 -1.39 5.56 -15.01
CA ALA A 107 -2.01 4.50 -14.24
C ALA A 107 -2.43 4.99 -12.84
N PRO A 108 -3.63 4.59 -12.37
CA PRO A 108 -4.08 4.94 -11.02
C PRO A 108 -3.30 4.18 -9.94
N VAL A 109 -3.49 4.61 -8.70
CA VAL A 109 -3.21 3.82 -7.49
C VAL A 109 -4.55 3.34 -6.96
N LEU A 110 -4.74 2.01 -6.88
CA LEU A 110 -5.96 1.41 -6.37
C LEU A 110 -5.69 0.77 -5.01
N SER A 111 -6.43 1.19 -3.99
CA SER A 111 -6.22 0.85 -2.59
C SER A 111 -7.43 0.13 -2.00
N VAL A 112 -7.24 -1.05 -1.42
CA VAL A 112 -8.27 -1.85 -0.76
C VAL A 112 -8.03 -1.85 0.74
N SER A 113 -9.06 -1.55 1.52
CA SER A 113 -9.04 -1.54 2.99
C SER A 113 -9.62 -2.83 3.56
N LEU A 114 -8.95 -3.47 4.49
CA LEU A 114 -9.41 -4.68 5.18
C LEU A 114 -9.08 -4.58 6.68
N GLY A 115 -9.99 -5.05 7.54
CA GLY A 115 -9.81 -5.00 9.00
C GLY A 115 -10.30 -3.68 9.59
N ASN A 116 -9.60 -3.17 10.58
CA ASN A 116 -10.02 -1.99 11.32
C ASN A 116 -10.13 -0.73 10.44
N THR A 117 -11.12 0.10 10.74
CA THR A 117 -11.36 1.41 10.10
C THR A 117 -10.17 2.33 10.34
N CYS A 118 -9.79 3.12 9.35
CA CYS A 118 -8.81 4.17 9.52
C CYS A 118 -9.37 5.58 9.27
N LEU A 119 -8.72 6.58 9.85
CA LEU A 119 -8.86 7.97 9.43
C LEU A 119 -7.85 8.23 8.31
N PHE A 120 -8.34 8.32 7.09
CA PHE A 120 -7.54 8.62 5.92
C PHE A 120 -7.61 10.12 5.63
N ARG A 121 -6.45 10.72 5.36
CA ARG A 121 -6.34 12.13 5.02
C ARG A 121 -5.81 12.30 3.61
N VAL A 122 -6.42 13.20 2.83
CA VAL A 122 -6.01 13.54 1.47
C VAL A 122 -5.96 15.05 1.29
N GLY A 123 -4.97 15.53 0.56
CA GLY A 123 -4.78 16.92 0.19
C GLY A 123 -4.64 17.10 -1.32
N GLY A 124 -4.09 18.22 -1.73
CA GLY A 124 -3.73 18.48 -3.12
C GLY A 124 -2.36 17.90 -3.52
N SER A 125 -1.90 18.24 -4.72
CA SER A 125 -0.58 17.82 -5.24
C SER A 125 0.59 18.63 -4.66
N LYS A 126 0.33 19.68 -3.89
CA LYS A 126 1.36 20.50 -3.21
C LYS A 126 1.31 20.27 -1.71
N ARG A 127 2.48 20.21 -1.07
CA ARG A 127 2.60 20.08 0.38
C ARG A 127 2.12 21.37 1.09
N GLY A 128 1.45 21.22 2.26
CA GLY A 128 1.03 22.36 3.08
C GLY A 128 -0.33 22.97 2.71
N GLY A 129 -1.05 22.42 1.73
CA GLY A 129 -2.40 22.85 1.37
C GLY A 129 -3.48 22.30 2.33
N LYS A 130 -4.74 22.71 2.09
CA LYS A 130 -5.89 22.17 2.81
C LYS A 130 -5.99 20.65 2.58
N THR A 131 -6.38 19.95 3.61
CA THR A 131 -6.63 18.50 3.58
C THR A 131 -8.05 18.19 4.02
N THR A 132 -8.60 17.11 3.52
CA THR A 132 -9.86 16.52 3.96
C THR A 132 -9.58 15.14 4.55
N SER A 133 -10.29 14.78 5.61
CA SER A 133 -10.18 13.46 6.24
C SER A 133 -11.53 12.77 6.21
N PHE A 134 -11.50 11.44 5.96
CA PHE A 134 -12.68 10.58 5.99
C PHE A 134 -12.28 9.19 6.48
N ARG A 135 -13.27 8.41 6.87
CA ARG A 135 -13.04 7.02 7.32
C ARG A 135 -13.03 6.08 6.12
N LEU A 136 -12.10 5.14 6.15
CA LEU A 136 -12.10 3.96 5.26
C LEU A 136 -12.34 2.73 6.11
N CYS A 137 -13.44 2.05 5.84
CA CYS A 137 -13.87 0.83 6.50
C CYS A 137 -13.35 -0.42 5.77
N SER A 138 -13.51 -1.58 6.41
CA SER A 138 -13.20 -2.86 5.77
C SER A 138 -14.08 -3.09 4.54
N GLY A 139 -13.48 -3.36 3.40
CA GLY A 139 -14.15 -3.53 2.10
C GLY A 139 -14.13 -2.29 1.22
N ASP A 140 -13.80 -1.12 1.76
CA ASP A 140 -13.70 0.09 0.95
C ASP A 140 -12.55 0.01 -0.04
N VAL A 141 -12.81 0.50 -1.25
CA VAL A 141 -11.83 0.68 -2.31
C VAL A 141 -11.70 2.15 -2.63
N MET A 142 -10.49 2.65 -2.62
CA MET A 142 -10.16 4.02 -2.98
C MET A 142 -9.21 4.03 -4.17
N MET A 143 -9.37 5.02 -5.05
CA MET A 143 -8.52 5.19 -6.19
C MET A 143 -7.98 6.63 -6.28
N LEU A 144 -6.68 6.77 -6.45
CA LEU A 144 -6.03 8.03 -6.81
C LEU A 144 -5.69 7.98 -8.31
N SER A 145 -6.33 8.84 -9.10
CA SER A 145 -6.20 8.86 -10.56
C SER A 145 -6.29 10.27 -11.12
N GLY A 146 -5.86 10.49 -12.35
CA GLY A 146 -5.92 11.77 -13.01
C GLY A 146 -5.37 12.91 -12.13
N PRO A 147 -6.14 13.97 -11.85
CA PRO A 147 -5.69 15.11 -11.03
C PRO A 147 -5.31 14.73 -9.59
N SER A 148 -5.88 13.63 -9.04
CA SER A 148 -5.58 13.16 -7.68
C SER A 148 -4.45 12.13 -7.62
N ARG A 149 -3.89 11.69 -8.76
CA ARG A 149 -2.84 10.64 -8.79
C ARG A 149 -1.64 10.97 -7.90
N LEU A 150 -1.25 12.22 -7.84
CA LEU A 150 -0.16 12.73 -7.01
C LEU A 150 -0.67 13.56 -5.80
N ALA A 151 -1.88 13.28 -5.32
CA ALA A 151 -2.37 13.93 -4.11
C ALA A 151 -1.57 13.45 -2.88
N TYR A 152 -1.21 14.39 -2.00
CA TYR A 152 -0.67 14.05 -0.68
C TYR A 152 -1.72 13.32 0.13
N HIS A 153 -1.39 12.16 0.65
CA HIS A 153 -2.31 11.35 1.43
C HIS A 153 -1.59 10.61 2.56
N GLY A 154 -2.36 10.12 3.52
CA GLY A 154 -1.81 9.40 4.67
C GLY A 154 -2.90 8.78 5.54
N VAL A 155 -2.47 8.05 6.57
CA VAL A 155 -3.32 7.41 7.58
C VAL A 155 -2.97 8.02 8.93
N ASP A 156 -3.91 8.76 9.52
CA ASP A 156 -3.69 9.47 10.78
C ASP A 156 -3.99 8.62 12.00
N HIS A 157 -4.97 7.71 11.88
CA HIS A 157 -5.44 6.91 13.00
C HIS A 157 -6.04 5.58 12.53
N ILE A 158 -5.87 4.54 13.34
CA ILE A 158 -6.57 3.26 13.22
C ILE A 158 -7.53 3.16 14.40
N TYR A 159 -8.82 2.98 14.11
CA TYR A 159 -9.87 2.78 15.12
C TYR A 159 -9.91 1.30 15.51
N GLY A 160 -9.42 0.96 16.67
CA GLY A 160 -9.45 -0.40 17.21
C GLY A 160 -10.89 -0.94 17.30
N ASP A 161 -11.01 -2.26 17.30
CA ASP A 161 -12.27 -3.00 17.51
C ASP A 161 -13.43 -2.65 16.55
N THR A 162 -13.10 -2.06 15.38
CA THR A 162 -14.11 -1.73 14.35
C THR A 162 -14.30 -2.85 13.32
N SER A 163 -13.54 -3.95 13.42
CA SER A 163 -13.67 -5.12 12.56
C SER A 163 -13.11 -6.39 13.21
N GLY A 164 -13.87 -7.47 13.17
CA GLY A 164 -13.42 -8.82 13.57
C GLY A 164 -12.71 -9.60 12.45
N LEU A 165 -12.43 -8.98 11.28
CA LEU A 165 -11.87 -9.67 10.12
C LEU A 165 -10.45 -10.20 10.35
N LEU A 166 -9.63 -9.48 11.11
CA LEU A 166 -8.28 -9.87 11.49
C LEU A 166 -8.27 -10.35 12.94
N LYS A 167 -7.83 -11.62 13.16
CA LYS A 167 -7.87 -12.27 14.48
C LYS A 167 -7.17 -11.45 15.59
N ASN A 168 -6.09 -10.76 15.24
CA ASN A 168 -5.30 -9.96 16.19
C ASN A 168 -5.55 -8.45 16.02
N GLY A 169 -6.69 -8.07 15.44
CA GLY A 169 -6.98 -6.66 15.16
C GLY A 169 -6.08 -6.05 14.08
N GLY A 170 -6.07 -4.72 14.03
CA GLY A 170 -5.29 -3.98 13.06
C GLY A 170 -5.97 -3.82 11.69
N ARG A 171 -5.24 -3.25 10.75
CA ARG A 171 -5.70 -2.96 9.39
C ARG A 171 -4.71 -3.44 8.35
N LEU A 172 -5.21 -4.08 7.31
CA LEU A 172 -4.47 -4.31 6.07
C LEU A 172 -4.91 -3.30 5.01
N ASN A 173 -3.94 -2.80 4.27
CA ASN A 173 -4.18 -2.01 3.07
C ASN A 173 -3.41 -2.60 1.92
N LEU A 174 -4.11 -2.98 0.85
CA LEU A 174 -3.53 -3.53 -0.37
C LEU A 174 -3.54 -2.45 -1.43
N THR A 175 -2.37 -2.02 -1.88
CA THR A 175 -2.22 -0.91 -2.83
C THR A 175 -1.62 -1.42 -4.14
N LEU A 176 -2.46 -1.48 -5.19
CA LEU A 176 -2.06 -1.93 -6.51
C LEU A 176 -1.51 -0.76 -7.33
N ARG A 177 -0.42 -1.02 -8.04
CA ARG A 177 0.29 -0.01 -8.84
C ARG A 177 0.85 -0.58 -10.13
N ARG A 178 0.80 0.21 -11.18
CA ARG A 178 1.64 0.06 -12.37
C ARG A 178 2.92 0.85 -12.15
N VAL A 179 4.08 0.24 -12.31
CA VAL A 179 5.38 0.82 -11.93
C VAL A 179 6.14 1.33 -13.15
N THR A 180 6.16 0.55 -14.22
CA THR A 180 6.90 0.85 -15.47
C THR A 180 5.98 0.85 -16.68
N ALA A 181 6.44 1.46 -17.76
CA ALA A 181 5.66 1.56 -19.01
C ALA A 181 5.58 0.22 -19.79
N ASP A 182 6.52 -0.68 -19.58
CA ASP A 182 6.67 -2.00 -20.22
C ASP A 182 5.88 -3.12 -19.51
#